data_a5f8aabeec367abd057098f88d5e9243
#
_entry.id   a5f8aabeec367abd057098f88d5e9243
#
_cell.length_a   1.000
_cell.length_b   1.000
_cell.length_c   1.000
_cell.angle_alpha   90.00
_cell.angle_beta   90.00
_cell.angle_gamma   90.00
#
_symmetry.space_group_name_H-M   'P 1'
#
loop_
_entity.id
_entity.type
_entity.pdbx_description
1 polymer ?
#
loop_
_entity_poly.entity_id
_entity_poly.type
_entity_poly.pdbx_seq_one_letter_code
_entity_poly.pdbx_strand_id
1 'polypeptide(L)'
;THGIDNPFIEYRDSLSDQNTDKDKYTLVLANPPFKGSLDAESVSGDLLKVCKTKKTELLFLALFLRILKVGGRCACIVPDGVLFGSSTAHKAIRKEIVENQRLEAVISMPSGVFKPYAGVSTAILIFTKTEHGGTDDVWFYDMTADGFSLDDKRSPIADNDIPDIIERFRHLDKEADRKRTDKSFMVPKKDIVANDYDLSINKYKEVEYVAVEYPPTEEIMANIRELEMQIGTEMDELEKLLGL
;
A
#
# COMPACT_ATOMS: atom_id res chain seq x y z
N THR A 1 -18.64 19.74 -3.91
CA THR A 1 -17.63 19.36 -4.91
C THR A 1 -17.70 17.88 -5.29
N HIS A 2 -18.17 17.00 -4.43
CA HIS A 2 -18.25 15.55 -4.69
C HIS A 2 -19.70 15.05 -4.88
N GLY A 3 -20.64 15.92 -5.22
CA GLY A 3 -22.05 15.54 -5.47
C GLY A 3 -22.80 15.06 -4.21
N ILE A 4 -22.31 15.39 -3.03
CA ILE A 4 -23.00 15.10 -1.77
C ILE A 4 -23.84 16.33 -1.39
N ASP A 5 -25.15 16.15 -1.38
CA ASP A 5 -26.07 17.19 -0.95
C ASP A 5 -26.02 17.31 0.58
N ASN A 6 -25.87 18.55 1.07
CA ASN A 6 -25.81 18.88 2.49
C ASN A 6 -24.81 18.05 3.30
N PRO A 7 -23.51 18.10 2.98
CA PRO A 7 -22.49 17.34 3.73
C PRO A 7 -22.41 17.86 5.17
N PHE A 8 -22.40 16.94 6.13
CA PHE A 8 -22.17 17.29 7.53
C PHE A 8 -20.66 17.39 7.77
N ILE A 9 -20.15 18.60 7.94
CA ILE A 9 -18.74 18.89 8.20
C ILE A 9 -18.62 19.46 9.61
N GLU A 10 -17.84 18.82 10.44
CA GLU A 10 -17.63 19.21 11.83
C GLU A 10 -16.15 19.51 12.07
N TYR A 11 -15.89 20.66 12.70
CA TYR A 11 -14.54 21.03 13.14
C TYR A 11 -14.30 20.50 14.55
N ARG A 12 -13.46 19.48 14.66
CA ARG A 12 -13.05 18.90 15.94
C ARG A 12 -11.73 18.13 15.81
N ASP A 13 -11.04 17.89 16.91
CA ASP A 13 -9.96 16.93 16.96
C ASP A 13 -10.54 15.50 16.95
N SER A 14 -10.28 14.80 15.85
CA SER A 14 -10.84 13.45 15.61
C SER A 14 -10.28 12.38 16.57
N LEU A 15 -9.08 12.57 17.11
CA LEU A 15 -8.38 11.59 17.94
C LEU A 15 -8.52 11.86 19.44
N SER A 16 -9.03 13.02 19.83
CA SER A 16 -9.26 13.41 21.22
C SER A 16 -10.62 12.93 21.75
N ASP A 17 -10.86 13.15 23.04
CA ASP A 17 -12.15 12.89 23.70
C ASP A 17 -13.29 13.82 23.21
N GLN A 18 -12.98 14.85 22.40
CA GLN A 18 -14.01 15.65 21.71
C GLN A 18 -14.80 14.81 20.71
N ASN A 19 -14.17 13.77 20.15
CA ASN A 19 -14.84 12.85 19.26
C ASN A 19 -15.44 11.69 20.07
N THR A 20 -16.73 11.76 20.31
CA THR A 20 -17.51 10.72 21.02
C THR A 20 -18.19 9.72 20.09
N ASP A 21 -18.01 9.83 18.77
CA ASP A 21 -18.64 8.94 17.81
C ASP A 21 -18.18 7.49 18.03
N LYS A 22 -19.16 6.61 18.17
CA LYS A 22 -18.98 5.16 18.32
C LYS A 22 -20.12 4.46 17.59
N ASP A 23 -19.82 3.37 16.87
CA ASP A 23 -20.80 2.52 16.17
C ASP A 23 -21.82 3.33 15.34
N LYS A 24 -21.35 4.38 14.67
CA LYS A 24 -22.21 5.38 14.01
C LYS A 24 -22.28 5.21 12.50
N TYR A 25 -21.16 4.84 11.86
CA TYR A 25 -21.02 4.83 10.42
C TYR A 25 -21.03 3.41 9.84
N THR A 26 -21.58 3.27 8.63
CA THR A 26 -21.58 2.01 7.87
C THR A 26 -20.44 1.93 6.87
N LEU A 27 -19.82 3.07 6.54
CA LEU A 27 -18.69 3.16 5.61
C LEU A 27 -17.72 4.22 6.10
N VAL A 28 -16.43 3.86 6.06
CA VAL A 28 -15.31 4.79 6.22
C VAL A 28 -14.45 4.72 4.97
N LEU A 29 -14.28 5.86 4.30
CA LEU A 29 -13.29 6.07 3.25
C LEU A 29 -12.33 7.14 3.74
N ALA A 30 -11.06 6.79 3.91
CA ALA A 30 -10.13 7.69 4.57
C ALA A 30 -8.72 7.69 3.94
N ASN A 31 -8.17 8.89 3.85
CA ASN A 31 -6.76 9.12 3.60
C ASN A 31 -6.21 9.94 4.79
N PRO A 32 -5.90 9.29 5.93
CA PRO A 32 -5.41 9.97 7.12
C PRO A 32 -3.96 10.44 6.93
N PRO A 33 -3.46 11.34 7.79
CA PRO A 33 -2.05 11.73 7.78
C PRO A 33 -1.12 10.53 7.88
N PHE A 34 -0.09 10.48 7.01
CA PHE A 34 0.85 9.36 6.94
C PHE A 34 1.90 9.37 8.05
N LYS A 35 2.08 10.51 8.70
CA LYS A 35 3.03 10.70 9.78
C LYS A 35 2.56 11.77 10.73
N GLY A 36 2.65 11.48 12.01
CA GLY A 36 2.38 12.44 13.07
C GLY A 36 2.59 11.81 14.44
N SER A 37 2.74 12.64 15.43
CA SER A 37 2.82 12.20 16.83
C SER A 37 2.01 13.15 17.70
N LEU A 38 1.18 12.59 18.56
CA LEU A 38 0.37 13.33 19.53
C LEU A 38 0.86 13.01 20.94
N ASP A 39 0.62 13.94 21.86
CA ASP A 39 0.80 13.64 23.27
C ASP A 39 -0.30 12.70 23.76
N ALA A 40 0.10 11.70 24.55
CA ALA A 40 -0.84 10.67 25.01
C ALA A 40 -2.02 11.24 25.81
N GLU A 41 -1.83 12.38 26.47
CA GLU A 41 -2.87 13.06 27.26
C GLU A 41 -3.94 13.71 26.37
N SER A 42 -3.63 14.01 25.11
CA SER A 42 -4.59 14.58 24.15
C SER A 42 -5.39 13.50 23.38
N VAL A 43 -4.99 12.23 23.47
CA VAL A 43 -5.62 11.12 22.73
C VAL A 43 -6.71 10.47 23.58
N SER A 44 -7.85 10.19 22.96
CA SER A 44 -8.95 9.48 23.59
C SER A 44 -8.49 8.13 24.17
N GLY A 45 -8.83 7.91 25.45
CA GLY A 45 -8.45 6.69 26.19
C GLY A 45 -8.93 5.39 25.53
N ASP A 46 -10.04 5.42 24.80
CA ASP A 46 -10.56 4.24 24.10
C ASP A 46 -9.68 3.82 22.92
N LEU A 47 -9.09 4.76 22.22
CA LEU A 47 -8.14 4.48 21.13
C LEU A 47 -6.86 3.86 21.67
N LEU A 48 -6.38 4.36 22.82
CA LEU A 48 -5.18 3.84 23.48
C LEU A 48 -5.35 2.42 24.03
N LYS A 49 -6.58 1.96 24.28
CA LYS A 49 -6.87 0.56 24.63
C LYS A 49 -6.64 -0.39 23.46
N VAL A 50 -6.92 0.04 22.24
CA VAL A 50 -6.70 -0.77 21.02
C VAL A 50 -5.22 -0.82 20.68
N CYS A 51 -4.56 0.33 20.62
CA CYS A 51 -3.11 0.39 20.41
C CYS A 51 -2.48 1.54 21.21
N LYS A 52 -1.62 1.21 22.16
CA LYS A 52 -0.93 2.19 23.00
C LYS A 52 0.21 2.83 22.22
N THR A 53 -0.06 3.99 21.61
CA THR A 53 0.89 4.69 20.75
C THR A 53 0.63 6.20 20.72
N LYS A 54 1.63 6.95 20.28
CA LYS A 54 1.52 8.38 19.93
C LYS A 54 1.41 8.61 18.42
N LYS A 55 1.58 7.56 17.60
CA LYS A 55 1.58 7.65 16.14
C LYS A 55 0.19 7.81 15.57
N THR A 56 -0.03 8.91 14.86
CA THR A 56 -1.36 9.26 14.32
C THR A 56 -1.89 8.22 13.34
N GLU A 57 -1.04 7.65 12.48
CA GLU A 57 -1.42 6.64 11.49
C GLU A 57 -2.05 5.37 12.12
N LEU A 58 -1.56 4.96 13.30
CA LEU A 58 -2.13 3.82 14.02
C LEU A 58 -3.40 4.20 14.80
N LEU A 59 -3.43 5.41 15.35
CA LEU A 59 -4.59 5.92 16.10
C LEU A 59 -5.80 6.12 15.18
N PHE A 60 -5.59 6.51 13.91
CA PHE A 60 -6.68 6.60 12.95
C PHE A 60 -7.30 5.23 12.64
N LEU A 61 -6.52 4.16 12.56
CA LEU A 61 -7.08 2.81 12.41
C LEU A 61 -7.92 2.41 13.62
N ALA A 62 -7.44 2.69 14.83
CA ALA A 62 -8.23 2.47 16.06
C ALA A 62 -9.53 3.30 16.06
N LEU A 63 -9.47 4.56 15.60
CA LEU A 63 -10.65 5.40 15.42
C LEU A 63 -11.65 4.78 14.44
N PHE A 64 -11.21 4.30 13.28
CA PHE A 64 -12.12 3.70 12.30
C PHE A 64 -12.83 2.47 12.85
N LEU A 65 -12.14 1.64 13.64
CA LEU A 65 -12.76 0.52 14.35
C LEU A 65 -13.81 0.99 15.36
N ARG A 66 -13.57 2.08 16.08
CA ARG A 66 -14.50 2.64 17.05
C ARG A 66 -15.77 3.20 16.40
N ILE A 67 -15.63 3.97 15.32
CA ILE A 67 -16.75 4.70 14.72
C ILE A 67 -17.61 3.86 13.77
N LEU A 68 -17.07 2.75 13.23
CA LEU A 68 -17.84 1.83 12.39
C LEU A 68 -18.85 1.05 13.21
N LYS A 69 -20.03 0.85 12.65
CA LYS A 69 -20.99 -0.15 13.12
C LYS A 69 -20.47 -1.55 12.82
N VAL A 70 -20.92 -2.55 13.56
CA VAL A 70 -20.76 -3.95 13.18
C VAL A 70 -21.41 -4.16 11.80
N GLY A 71 -20.70 -4.82 10.88
CA GLY A 71 -21.04 -4.93 9.47
C GLY A 71 -20.63 -3.71 8.60
N GLY A 72 -20.13 -2.64 9.22
CA GLY A 72 -19.61 -1.48 8.50
C GLY A 72 -18.21 -1.77 7.89
N ARG A 73 -17.93 -1.13 6.75
CA ARG A 73 -16.70 -1.34 5.97
C ARG A 73 -15.78 -0.13 6.04
N CYS A 74 -14.49 -0.41 5.98
CA CYS A 74 -13.45 0.61 5.86
C CYS A 74 -12.60 0.34 4.63
N ALA A 75 -12.31 1.39 3.87
CA ALA A 75 -11.18 1.44 2.95
C ALA A 75 -10.33 2.65 3.32
N CYS A 76 -9.11 2.41 3.77
CA CYS A 76 -8.22 3.47 4.21
C CYS A 76 -6.81 3.30 3.65
N ILE A 77 -6.19 4.44 3.35
CA ILE A 77 -4.81 4.50 2.91
C ILE A 77 -3.92 4.53 4.15
N VAL A 78 -2.88 3.71 4.14
CA VAL A 78 -1.87 3.65 5.20
C VAL A 78 -0.47 3.68 4.61
N PRO A 79 0.52 4.29 5.28
CA PRO A 79 1.91 4.12 4.88
C PRO A 79 2.39 2.69 5.12
N ASP A 80 3.29 2.19 4.28
CA ASP A 80 3.83 0.82 4.38
C ASP A 80 4.35 0.46 5.77
N GLY A 81 4.88 1.44 6.51
CA GLY A 81 5.33 1.24 7.88
C GLY A 81 4.25 0.67 8.82
N VAL A 82 2.97 0.87 8.53
CA VAL A 82 1.86 0.26 9.27
C VAL A 82 1.80 -1.25 9.02
N LEU A 83 2.12 -1.69 7.79
CA LEU A 83 1.99 -3.10 7.37
C LEU A 83 3.05 -3.99 8.01
N PHE A 84 4.29 -3.52 8.15
CA PHE A 84 5.42 -4.32 8.64
C PHE A 84 6.09 -3.80 9.92
N GLY A 85 5.66 -2.65 10.44
CA GLY A 85 6.24 -2.06 11.64
C GLY A 85 6.34 -3.07 12.79
N SER A 86 7.49 -3.11 13.49
CA SER A 86 7.81 -4.12 14.50
C SER A 86 7.40 -3.75 15.92
N SER A 87 6.98 -2.50 16.18
CA SER A 87 6.60 -2.09 17.54
C SER A 87 5.33 -2.80 17.99
N THR A 88 5.18 -2.94 19.31
CA THR A 88 3.99 -3.57 19.94
C THR A 88 2.68 -2.95 19.43
N ALA A 89 2.64 -1.63 19.25
CA ALA A 89 1.44 -0.94 18.77
C ALA A 89 1.10 -1.30 17.31
N HIS A 90 2.10 -1.42 16.40
CA HIS A 90 1.87 -1.85 15.04
C HIS A 90 1.32 -3.29 14.98
N LYS A 91 1.92 -4.19 15.76
CA LYS A 91 1.45 -5.58 15.84
C LYS A 91 0.05 -5.66 16.44
N ALA A 92 -0.23 -4.89 17.48
CA ALA A 92 -1.54 -4.88 18.13
C ALA A 92 -2.66 -4.48 17.18
N ILE A 93 -2.50 -3.40 16.42
CA ILE A 93 -3.54 -2.94 15.49
C ILE A 93 -3.73 -3.91 14.31
N ARG A 94 -2.64 -4.48 13.76
CA ARG A 94 -2.75 -5.49 12.70
C ARG A 94 -3.43 -6.76 13.21
N LYS A 95 -3.03 -7.22 14.40
CA LYS A 95 -3.66 -8.37 15.05
C LYS A 95 -5.16 -8.11 15.27
N GLU A 96 -5.52 -6.94 15.77
CA GLU A 96 -6.93 -6.55 15.97
C GLU A 96 -7.72 -6.67 14.66
N ILE A 97 -7.20 -6.12 13.57
CA ILE A 97 -7.88 -6.14 12.26
C ILE A 97 -7.97 -7.58 11.69
N VAL A 98 -6.92 -8.39 11.83
CA VAL A 98 -6.87 -9.75 11.26
C VAL A 98 -7.66 -10.76 12.10
N GLU A 99 -7.58 -10.67 13.43
CA GLU A 99 -8.19 -11.66 14.32
C GLU A 99 -9.64 -11.36 14.68
N ASN A 100 -9.94 -10.11 15.01
CA ASN A 100 -11.23 -9.71 15.56
C ASN A 100 -12.16 -9.08 14.51
N GLN A 101 -11.60 -8.68 13.36
CA GLN A 101 -12.36 -8.16 12.24
C GLN A 101 -12.22 -9.06 11.02
N ARG A 102 -12.79 -8.66 9.89
CA ARG A 102 -12.60 -9.32 8.61
C ARG A 102 -11.74 -8.43 7.72
N LEU A 103 -10.44 -8.73 7.62
CA LEU A 103 -9.55 -8.13 6.64
C LEU A 103 -9.83 -8.78 5.27
N GLU A 104 -10.23 -7.96 4.29
CA GLU A 104 -10.62 -8.44 2.97
C GLU A 104 -9.47 -8.28 1.96
N ALA A 105 -8.78 -7.12 1.99
CA ALA A 105 -7.75 -6.83 1.01
C ALA A 105 -6.64 -5.92 1.52
N VAL A 106 -5.46 -6.09 0.92
CA VAL A 106 -4.30 -5.21 1.00
C VAL A 106 -3.84 -4.90 -0.42
N ILE A 107 -3.98 -3.65 -0.85
CA ILE A 107 -3.54 -3.19 -2.17
C ILE A 107 -2.30 -2.35 -1.96
N SER A 108 -1.13 -2.90 -2.31
CA SER A 108 0.15 -2.21 -2.22
C SER A 108 0.28 -1.21 -3.36
N MET A 109 0.68 0.01 -3.05
CA MET A 109 0.87 1.10 -4.01
C MET A 109 2.33 1.56 -4.01
N PRO A 110 2.94 1.81 -5.18
CA PRO A 110 4.33 2.21 -5.27
C PRO A 110 4.57 3.60 -4.66
N SER A 111 5.82 3.87 -4.31
CA SER A 111 6.23 5.22 -3.92
C SER A 111 5.97 6.20 -5.07
N GLY A 112 5.55 7.42 -4.72
CA GLY A 112 5.27 8.47 -5.71
C GLY A 112 3.81 8.65 -6.08
N VAL A 113 2.90 7.73 -5.74
CA VAL A 113 1.45 7.88 -5.99
C VAL A 113 0.89 9.17 -5.37
N PHE A 114 1.39 9.56 -4.21
CA PHE A 114 0.93 10.77 -3.49
C PHE A 114 1.86 11.97 -3.63
N LYS A 115 2.80 11.96 -4.58
CA LYS A 115 3.61 13.14 -4.86
C LYS A 115 2.75 14.30 -5.40
N PRO A 116 3.09 15.55 -5.10
CA PRO A 116 4.27 16.00 -4.35
C PRO A 116 4.11 15.94 -2.81
N TYR A 117 2.97 15.51 -2.27
CA TYR A 117 2.67 15.56 -0.83
C TYR A 117 3.44 14.51 -0.01
N ALA A 118 3.59 13.31 -0.55
CA ALA A 118 4.31 12.22 0.08
C ALA A 118 4.99 11.33 -0.96
N GLY A 119 6.28 11.02 -0.74
CA GLY A 119 7.06 10.14 -1.60
C GLY A 119 7.19 8.70 -1.08
N VAL A 120 6.47 8.34 -0.01
CA VAL A 120 6.53 7.01 0.60
C VAL A 120 5.60 6.02 -0.11
N SER A 121 5.96 4.73 -0.07
CA SER A 121 5.05 3.66 -0.46
C SER A 121 3.90 3.57 0.53
N THR A 122 2.74 3.23 0.03
CA THR A 122 1.49 3.17 0.79
C THR A 122 0.69 1.93 0.41
N ALA A 123 -0.36 1.66 1.15
CA ALA A 123 -1.32 0.62 0.78
C ALA A 123 -2.75 1.05 1.12
N ILE A 124 -3.71 0.42 0.46
CA ILE A 124 -5.12 0.49 0.85
C ILE A 124 -5.43 -0.77 1.65
N LEU A 125 -5.92 -0.58 2.89
CA LEU A 125 -6.51 -1.64 3.69
C LEU A 125 -8.01 -1.61 3.54
N ILE A 126 -8.61 -2.77 3.21
CA ILE A 126 -10.07 -2.94 3.14
C ILE A 126 -10.48 -3.99 4.17
N PHE A 127 -11.33 -3.60 5.09
CA PHE A 127 -11.84 -4.50 6.14
C PHE A 127 -13.29 -4.19 6.51
N THR A 128 -13.97 -5.20 7.03
CA THR A 128 -15.32 -5.09 7.64
C THR A 128 -15.20 -5.27 9.14
N LYS A 129 -15.82 -4.37 9.90
CA LYS A 129 -15.94 -4.53 11.37
C LYS A 129 -16.91 -5.65 11.68
N THR A 130 -16.46 -6.70 12.34
CA THR A 130 -17.27 -7.87 12.71
C THR A 130 -17.30 -8.12 14.21
N GLU A 131 -16.22 -7.78 14.95
CA GLU A 131 -15.99 -8.07 16.37
C GLU A 131 -15.90 -9.57 16.70
N HIS A 132 -16.03 -10.45 15.70
CA HIS A 132 -16.03 -11.91 15.84
C HIS A 132 -15.04 -12.60 14.90
N GLY A 133 -14.13 -11.82 14.28
CA GLY A 133 -13.22 -12.33 13.25
C GLY A 133 -13.92 -12.50 11.90
N GLY A 134 -13.48 -13.49 11.13
CA GLY A 134 -14.02 -13.78 9.79
C GLY A 134 -13.02 -13.53 8.67
N THR A 135 -11.75 -13.31 9.01
CA THR A 135 -10.66 -13.36 8.05
C THR A 135 -10.28 -14.82 7.84
N ASP A 136 -10.48 -15.35 6.63
CA ASP A 136 -10.01 -16.67 6.21
C ASP A 136 -8.81 -16.51 5.28
N ASP A 137 -9.00 -15.80 4.18
CA ASP A 137 -7.99 -15.44 3.22
C ASP A 137 -8.03 -13.93 2.99
N VAL A 138 -6.87 -13.33 2.74
CA VAL A 138 -6.73 -11.90 2.43
C VAL A 138 -6.23 -11.76 1.00
N TRP A 139 -6.90 -10.93 0.21
CA TRP A 139 -6.49 -10.62 -1.14
C TRP A 139 -5.37 -9.57 -1.13
N PHE A 140 -4.27 -9.89 -1.80
CA PHE A 140 -3.15 -8.97 -2.02
C PHE A 140 -3.08 -8.57 -3.48
N TYR A 141 -2.81 -7.30 -3.73
CA TYR A 141 -2.57 -6.77 -5.07
C TYR A 141 -1.34 -5.87 -5.07
N ASP A 142 -0.42 -6.11 -6.02
CA ASP A 142 0.79 -5.33 -6.24
C ASP A 142 0.55 -4.32 -7.36
N MET A 143 0.08 -3.14 -6.98
CA MET A 143 -0.16 -2.05 -7.90
C MET A 143 1.16 -1.42 -8.34
N THR A 144 1.35 -1.23 -9.61
CA THR A 144 2.55 -0.63 -10.21
C THR A 144 2.30 0.74 -10.83
N ALA A 145 1.07 1.01 -11.27
CA ALA A 145 0.71 2.25 -11.93
C ALA A 145 -0.74 2.66 -11.62
N ASP A 146 -0.98 3.95 -11.51
CA ASP A 146 -2.30 4.54 -11.22
C ASP A 146 -2.81 5.47 -12.34
N GLY A 147 -2.22 5.40 -13.53
CA GLY A 147 -2.54 6.26 -14.66
C GLY A 147 -1.73 7.56 -14.69
N PHE A 148 -0.77 7.73 -13.76
CA PHE A 148 0.10 8.90 -13.70
C PHE A 148 1.55 8.50 -13.46
N SER A 149 2.49 9.35 -13.94
CA SER A 149 3.91 9.19 -13.65
C SER A 149 4.17 9.28 -12.15
N LEU A 150 5.19 8.54 -11.66
CA LEU A 150 5.54 8.50 -10.23
C LEU A 150 6.54 9.61 -9.82
N ASP A 151 6.77 10.58 -10.70
CA ASP A 151 7.55 11.79 -10.43
C ASP A 151 6.68 12.92 -9.83
N ASP A 152 7.29 14.06 -9.53
CA ASP A 152 6.59 15.18 -8.89
C ASP A 152 5.57 15.88 -9.81
N LYS A 153 5.65 15.64 -11.13
CA LYS A 153 4.73 16.26 -12.11
C LYS A 153 3.41 15.50 -12.21
N ARG A 154 3.41 14.21 -11.89
CA ARG A 154 2.21 13.36 -11.97
C ARG A 154 1.50 13.50 -13.33
N SER A 155 2.26 13.38 -14.42
CA SER A 155 1.72 13.47 -15.78
C SER A 155 0.91 12.20 -16.12
N PRO A 156 -0.23 12.32 -16.83
CA PRO A 156 -1.00 11.16 -17.25
C PRO A 156 -0.15 10.18 -18.09
N ILE A 157 -0.28 8.88 -17.82
CA ILE A 157 0.33 7.78 -18.59
C ILE A 157 -0.72 6.72 -18.90
N ALA A 158 -0.43 5.84 -19.88
CA ALA A 158 -1.35 4.79 -20.28
C ALA A 158 -1.48 3.66 -19.23
N ASP A 159 -0.41 3.38 -18.50
CA ASP A 159 -0.38 2.30 -17.53
C ASP A 159 -1.23 2.66 -16.30
N ASN A 160 -2.27 1.84 -16.06
CA ASN A 160 -3.23 2.08 -14.98
C ASN A 160 -3.83 0.76 -14.48
N ASP A 161 -3.51 0.39 -13.25
CA ASP A 161 -3.98 -0.83 -12.60
C ASP A 161 -5.36 -0.68 -11.94
N ILE A 162 -5.86 0.54 -11.76
CA ILE A 162 -7.11 0.79 -11.02
C ILE A 162 -8.30 0.02 -11.61
N PRO A 163 -8.52 -0.02 -12.94
CA PRO A 163 -9.60 -0.81 -13.53
C PRO A 163 -9.48 -2.31 -13.22
N ASP A 164 -8.27 -2.89 -13.30
CA ASP A 164 -8.01 -4.30 -13.01
C ASP A 164 -8.24 -4.60 -11.51
N ILE A 165 -7.80 -3.71 -10.61
CA ILE A 165 -8.06 -3.83 -9.17
C ILE A 165 -9.57 -3.87 -8.89
N ILE A 166 -10.35 -2.99 -9.49
CA ILE A 166 -11.80 -2.91 -9.29
C ILE A 166 -12.48 -4.18 -9.80
N GLU A 167 -12.11 -4.64 -10.98
CA GLU A 167 -12.68 -5.84 -11.60
C GLU A 167 -12.39 -7.08 -10.75
N ARG A 168 -11.12 -7.28 -10.36
CA ARG A 168 -10.71 -8.43 -9.55
C ARG A 168 -11.31 -8.42 -8.15
N PHE A 169 -11.32 -7.27 -7.49
CA PHE A 169 -11.89 -7.15 -6.15
C PHE A 169 -13.39 -7.43 -6.11
N ARG A 170 -14.11 -7.24 -7.23
CA ARG A 170 -15.52 -7.62 -7.37
C ARG A 170 -15.73 -9.12 -7.58
N HIS A 171 -14.67 -9.84 -7.98
CA HIS A 171 -14.71 -11.25 -8.35
C HIS A 171 -13.61 -12.04 -7.64
N LEU A 172 -13.52 -11.89 -6.30
CA LEU A 172 -12.51 -12.56 -5.47
C LEU A 172 -12.61 -14.10 -5.55
N ASP A 173 -13.76 -14.63 -5.92
CA ASP A 173 -13.98 -16.06 -6.21
C ASP A 173 -13.06 -16.57 -7.32
N LYS A 174 -12.65 -15.73 -8.25
CA LYS A 174 -11.74 -16.07 -9.35
C LYS A 174 -10.25 -15.93 -8.99
N GLU A 175 -9.94 -15.43 -7.81
CA GLU A 175 -8.57 -15.19 -7.35
C GLU A 175 -7.97 -16.39 -6.59
N ALA A 176 -8.76 -17.42 -6.25
CA ALA A 176 -8.34 -18.53 -5.41
C ALA A 176 -7.17 -19.35 -6.00
N ASP A 177 -7.14 -19.51 -7.33
CA ASP A 177 -6.13 -20.33 -8.03
C ASP A 177 -4.90 -19.52 -8.51
N ARG A 178 -4.84 -18.22 -8.18
CA ARG A 178 -3.72 -17.38 -8.61
C ARG A 178 -2.47 -17.67 -7.79
N LYS A 179 -1.33 -17.66 -8.49
CA LYS A 179 -0.02 -17.89 -7.89
C LYS A 179 0.49 -16.64 -7.19
N ARG A 180 1.37 -16.82 -6.21
CA ARG A 180 2.04 -15.71 -5.52
C ARG A 180 3.06 -14.95 -6.40
N THR A 181 3.36 -15.45 -7.59
CA THR A 181 4.13 -14.77 -8.63
C THR A 181 3.29 -13.79 -9.44
N ASP A 182 1.96 -13.94 -9.40
CA ASP A 182 1.02 -13.05 -10.10
C ASP A 182 0.95 -11.66 -9.44
N LYS A 183 0.32 -10.72 -10.13
CA LYS A 183 0.10 -9.35 -9.65
C LYS A 183 -0.87 -9.29 -8.47
N SER A 184 -1.81 -10.24 -8.40
CA SER A 184 -2.71 -10.44 -7.27
C SER A 184 -2.82 -11.91 -6.88
N PHE A 185 -3.04 -12.18 -5.61
CA PHE A 185 -3.15 -13.53 -5.05
C PHE A 185 -3.81 -13.51 -3.67
N MET A 186 -4.28 -14.68 -3.24
CA MET A 186 -4.84 -14.88 -1.90
C MET A 186 -3.76 -15.34 -0.91
N VAL A 187 -3.82 -14.85 0.30
CA VAL A 187 -2.93 -15.27 1.42
C VAL A 187 -3.81 -15.77 2.57
N PRO A 188 -3.70 -17.05 2.94
CA PRO A 188 -4.43 -17.60 4.08
C PRO A 188 -4.05 -16.89 5.39
N LYS A 189 -5.04 -16.65 6.25
CA LYS A 189 -4.83 -16.06 7.58
C LYS A 189 -3.72 -16.76 8.36
N LYS A 190 -3.64 -18.10 8.28
CA LYS A 190 -2.59 -18.88 8.97
C LYS A 190 -1.18 -18.43 8.61
N ASP A 191 -0.95 -18.03 7.35
CA ASP A 191 0.35 -17.56 6.88
C ASP A 191 0.64 -16.15 7.44
N ILE A 192 -0.39 -15.31 7.55
CA ILE A 192 -0.28 -13.97 8.15
C ILE A 192 0.05 -14.08 9.63
N VAL A 193 -0.62 -14.96 10.35
CA VAL A 193 -0.35 -15.24 11.78
C VAL A 193 1.06 -15.79 11.98
N ALA A 194 1.50 -16.74 11.14
CA ALA A 194 2.84 -17.33 11.19
C ALA A 194 3.95 -16.30 10.91
N ASN A 195 3.63 -15.22 10.18
CA ASN A 195 4.52 -14.11 9.91
C ASN A 195 4.29 -12.89 10.83
N ASP A 196 3.78 -13.12 12.05
CA ASP A 196 3.62 -12.09 13.09
C ASP A 196 2.75 -10.90 12.62
N TYR A 197 1.68 -11.23 11.89
CA TYR A 197 0.72 -10.29 11.31
C TYR A 197 1.36 -9.27 10.36
N ASP A 198 2.48 -9.59 9.72
CA ASP A 198 3.03 -8.77 8.65
C ASP A 198 2.04 -8.75 7.47
N LEU A 199 1.70 -7.55 6.99
CA LEU A 199 0.77 -7.32 5.88
C LEU A 199 1.47 -6.74 4.64
N SER A 200 2.81 -6.72 4.63
CA SER A 200 3.55 -6.28 3.44
C SER A 200 3.48 -7.34 2.34
N ILE A 201 3.19 -6.92 1.14
CA ILE A 201 3.05 -7.83 -0.01
C ILE A 201 4.35 -8.61 -0.28
N ASN A 202 5.50 -7.96 -0.07
CA ASN A 202 6.83 -8.57 -0.29
C ASN A 202 7.10 -9.78 0.61
N LYS A 203 6.34 -9.93 1.70
CA LYS A 203 6.44 -11.09 2.59
C LYS A 203 5.85 -12.36 1.97
N TYR A 204 4.90 -12.20 1.05
CA TYR A 204 4.11 -13.31 0.49
C TYR A 204 4.31 -13.48 -1.01
N LYS A 205 4.67 -12.40 -1.72
CA LYS A 205 4.92 -12.44 -3.15
C LYS A 205 6.16 -13.28 -3.45
N GLU A 206 6.03 -14.17 -4.42
CA GLU A 206 7.12 -14.97 -4.95
C GLU A 206 7.64 -14.33 -6.23
N VAL A 207 8.95 -14.39 -6.45
CA VAL A 207 9.59 -13.94 -7.68
C VAL A 207 10.06 -15.17 -8.43
N GLU A 208 9.58 -15.36 -9.66
CA GLU A 208 10.16 -16.36 -10.53
C GLU A 208 11.58 -15.91 -10.91
N TYR A 209 12.56 -16.68 -10.46
CA TYR A 209 13.94 -16.47 -10.90
C TYR A 209 14.09 -17.04 -12.31
N VAL A 210 13.98 -16.17 -13.31
CA VAL A 210 14.42 -16.50 -14.67
C VAL A 210 15.93 -16.26 -14.72
N ALA A 211 16.71 -17.34 -14.80
CA ALA A 211 18.14 -17.21 -15.00
C ALA A 211 18.39 -16.42 -16.29
N VAL A 212 19.04 -15.28 -16.17
CA VAL A 212 19.47 -14.52 -17.35
C VAL A 212 20.66 -15.27 -17.94
N GLU A 213 20.48 -15.87 -19.11
CA GLU A 213 21.59 -16.40 -19.88
C GLU A 213 22.37 -15.22 -20.45
N TYR A 214 23.54 -15.00 -19.93
CA TYR A 214 24.46 -14.00 -20.49
C TYR A 214 25.22 -14.61 -21.67
N PRO A 215 25.48 -13.84 -22.75
CA PRO A 215 26.37 -14.28 -23.84
C PRO A 215 27.72 -14.69 -23.26
N PRO A 216 28.44 -15.62 -23.92
CA PRO A 216 29.80 -15.99 -23.56
C PRO A 216 30.70 -14.76 -23.43
N THR A 217 31.64 -14.80 -22.46
CA THR A 217 32.52 -13.66 -22.19
C THR A 217 33.29 -13.22 -23.43
N GLU A 218 33.66 -14.17 -24.34
CA GLU A 218 34.33 -13.89 -25.58
C GLU A 218 33.46 -13.03 -26.54
N GLU A 219 32.15 -13.31 -26.59
CA GLU A 219 31.20 -12.54 -27.40
C GLU A 219 31.02 -11.13 -26.86
N ILE A 220 30.88 -11.00 -25.52
CA ILE A 220 30.82 -9.69 -24.87
C ILE A 220 32.07 -8.88 -25.14
N MET A 221 33.25 -9.49 -25.03
CA MET A 221 34.53 -8.83 -25.31
C MET A 221 34.68 -8.45 -26.82
N ALA A 222 34.16 -9.27 -27.72
CA ALA A 222 34.16 -8.93 -29.16
C ALA A 222 33.27 -7.70 -29.43
N ASN A 223 32.07 -7.66 -28.85
CA ASN A 223 31.15 -6.54 -29.00
C ASN A 223 31.71 -5.25 -28.40
N ILE A 224 32.40 -5.33 -27.27
CA ILE A 224 33.06 -4.15 -26.66
C ILE A 224 34.14 -3.61 -27.61
N ARG A 225 35.00 -4.46 -28.18
CA ARG A 225 36.04 -4.04 -29.12
C ARG A 225 35.47 -3.42 -30.37
N GLU A 226 34.36 -3.96 -30.89
CA GLU A 226 33.68 -3.39 -32.04
C GLU A 226 33.14 -1.99 -31.76
N LEU A 227 32.51 -1.81 -30.62
CA LEU A 227 32.01 -0.49 -30.18
C LEU A 227 33.16 0.51 -29.97
N GLU A 228 34.28 0.09 -29.40
CA GLU A 228 35.47 0.94 -29.26
C GLU A 228 36.03 1.41 -30.62
N MET A 229 36.05 0.53 -31.61
CA MET A 229 36.46 0.90 -32.98
C MET A 229 35.48 1.88 -33.62
N GLN A 230 34.18 1.68 -33.44
CA GLN A 230 33.14 2.61 -33.93
C GLN A 230 33.29 3.99 -33.30
N ILE A 231 33.45 4.06 -31.98
CA ILE A 231 33.69 5.31 -31.25
C ILE A 231 34.94 6.01 -31.77
N GLY A 232 36.05 5.28 -32.00
CA GLY A 232 37.27 5.85 -32.57
C GLY A 232 37.03 6.47 -33.93
N THR A 233 36.31 5.77 -34.80
CA THR A 233 35.99 6.24 -36.15
C THR A 233 35.13 7.52 -36.12
N GLU A 234 34.09 7.52 -35.28
CA GLU A 234 33.20 8.68 -35.11
C GLU A 234 33.95 9.89 -34.52
N MET A 235 34.88 9.65 -33.61
CA MET A 235 35.74 10.70 -33.05
C MET A 235 36.66 11.32 -34.12
N ASP A 236 37.31 10.48 -34.97
CA ASP A 236 38.14 10.95 -36.09
C ASP A 236 37.33 11.78 -37.12
N GLU A 237 36.08 11.38 -37.38
CA GLU A 237 35.17 12.15 -38.24
C GLU A 237 34.79 13.49 -37.61
N LEU A 238 34.51 13.51 -36.31
CA LEU A 238 34.18 14.73 -35.58
C LEU A 238 35.38 15.70 -35.58
N GLU A 239 36.61 15.22 -35.34
CA GLU A 239 37.81 16.03 -35.39
C GLU A 239 38.01 16.69 -36.75
N LYS A 240 37.80 15.94 -37.84
CA LYS A 240 37.84 16.47 -39.23
C LYS A 240 36.79 17.55 -39.47
N LEU A 241 35.58 17.38 -38.95
CA LEU A 241 34.51 18.37 -39.07
C LEU A 241 34.78 19.65 -38.26
N LEU A 242 35.49 19.55 -37.16
CA LEU A 242 35.88 20.67 -36.32
C LEU A 242 37.16 21.35 -36.76
N GLY A 243 37.89 20.75 -37.74
CA GLY A 243 39.16 21.30 -38.23
C GLY A 243 40.30 21.14 -37.22
N LEU A 244 40.24 20.13 -36.36
CA LEU A 244 41.26 19.76 -35.40
C LEU A 244 42.28 18.80 -35.99
#